data_21035b436a01166ca6569877aa249168
#
_entry.id   21035b436a01166ca6569877aa249168
#
_cell.length_a   1.000
_cell.length_b   1.000
_cell.length_c   1.000
_cell.angle_alpha   90.00
_cell.angle_beta   90.00
_cell.angle_gamma   90.00
#
_symmetry.space_group_name_H-M   'P 1'
#
loop_
_entity.id
_entity.type
_entity.pdbx_description
1 polymer ?
#
loop_
_entity_poly.entity_id
_entity_poly.type
_entity_poly.pdbx_seq_one_letter_code
_entity_poly.pdbx_strand_id
1 'polypeptide(L)' 'MEILEKNFDISNTIEVDELAERWGVSKKTIDNRRYRGQGPSYFKIGGKIKYDLDDVKSMEQDSYISVHGTR' A
#
# COMPACT_ATOMS: atom_id res chain seq x y z
N MET A 1 1.36 20.70 -17.70
CA MET A 1 1.50 20.15 -17.51
C MET A 1 1.40 19.34 -17.09
N GLU A 2 1.31 18.94 -16.91
CA GLU A 2 1.35 18.24 -16.52
C GLU A 2 1.59 17.33 -16.20
N ILE A 3 1.76 16.92 -15.98
CA ILE A 3 2.09 16.07 -15.79
C ILE A 3 1.87 15.21 -15.13
N LEU A 4 1.51 14.71 -14.95
CA LEU A 4 1.50 13.87 -14.26
C LEU A 4 1.86 12.65 -14.56
N GLU A 5 2.51 12.42 -14.37
CA GLU A 5 3.10 11.26 -14.63
C GLU A 5 2.44 10.11 -14.13
N LYS A 6 2.04 10.12 -13.01
CA LYS A 6 1.29 9.04 -12.44
C LYS A 6 -0.18 9.38 -12.45
N ASN A 7 -0.98 8.60 -13.10
CA ASN A 7 -2.41 8.84 -13.14
C ASN A 7 -3.06 8.25 -11.91
N PHE A 8 -3.75 9.06 -11.17
CA PHE A 8 -4.48 8.57 -10.02
C PHE A 8 -5.75 7.89 -10.50
N ASP A 9 -5.91 6.64 -10.11
CA ASP A 9 -7.08 5.86 -10.46
C ASP A 9 -7.74 5.39 -9.19
N ILE A 10 -8.83 6.02 -8.83
CA ILE A 10 -9.50 5.69 -7.57
C ILE A 10 -10.01 4.27 -7.53
N SER A 11 -10.26 3.68 -8.69
CA SER A 11 -10.73 2.31 -8.74
C SER A 11 -9.59 1.32 -8.49
N ASN A 12 -8.36 1.79 -8.52
CA ASN A 12 -7.20 0.93 -8.29
C ASN A 12 -6.55 1.26 -6.95
N THR A 13 -7.37 1.35 -5.92
CA THR A 13 -6.90 1.66 -4.59
C THR A 13 -7.49 0.68 -3.59
N ILE A 14 -6.89 0.68 -2.40
CA ILE A 14 -7.34 -0.20 -1.33
C ILE A 14 -7.32 0.62 -0.05
N GLU A 15 -8.33 0.43 0.78
CA GLU A 15 -8.44 1.17 2.02
C GLU A 15 -7.63 0.52 3.12
N VAL A 16 -7.45 1.26 4.21
CA VAL A 16 -6.62 0.78 5.32
C VAL A 16 -7.11 -0.56 5.85
N ASP A 17 -8.42 -0.68 6.02
CA ASP A 17 -9.01 -1.92 6.55
C ASP A 17 -8.63 -3.11 5.67
N GLU A 18 -8.79 -2.92 4.38
CA GLU A 18 -8.53 -4.00 3.43
C GLU A 18 -7.05 -4.33 3.37
N LEU A 19 -6.21 -3.30 3.45
CA LEU A 19 -4.78 -3.53 3.42
C LEU A 19 -4.33 -4.28 4.66
N ALA A 20 -4.87 -3.92 5.81
CA ALA A 20 -4.54 -4.60 7.06
C ALA A 20 -4.93 -6.07 6.97
N GLU A 21 -6.10 -6.33 6.46
CA GLU A 21 -6.56 -7.71 6.31
C GLU A 21 -5.70 -8.47 5.31
N ARG A 22 -5.38 -7.83 4.21
CA ARG A 22 -4.58 -8.45 3.16
C ARG A 22 -3.20 -8.86 3.68
N TRP A 23 -2.60 -8.02 4.54
CA TRP A 23 -1.27 -8.28 5.05
C TRP A 23 -1.28 -9.00 6.40
N GLY A 24 -2.46 -9.23 6.96
CA GLY A 24 -2.56 -9.95 8.22
C GLY A 24 -2.04 -9.17 9.40
N VAL A 25 -2.19 -7.86 9.38
CA VAL A 25 -1.74 -6.99 10.47
C VAL A 25 -2.90 -6.13 10.92
N SER A 26 -2.71 -5.43 12.03
CA SER A 26 -3.75 -4.55 12.52
C SER A 26 -3.76 -3.25 11.75
N LYS A 27 -4.90 -2.56 11.79
CA LYS A 27 -4.99 -1.23 11.19
C LYS A 27 -3.99 -0.29 11.83
N LYS A 28 -3.80 -0.45 13.12
CA LYS A 28 -2.86 0.40 13.83
C LYS A 28 -1.44 0.25 13.27
N THR A 29 -1.08 -0.97 12.92
CA THR A 29 0.22 -1.22 12.30
C THR A 29 0.34 -0.48 10.98
N ILE A 30 -0.72 -0.53 10.16
CA ILE A 30 -0.71 0.17 8.90
C ILE A 30 -0.58 1.66 9.12
N ASP A 31 -1.35 2.21 10.06
CA ASP A 31 -1.31 3.63 10.35
C ASP A 31 0.07 4.06 10.85
N ASN A 32 0.67 3.26 11.74
CA ASN A 32 1.98 3.59 12.28
C ASN A 32 3.04 3.64 11.19
N ARG A 33 2.97 2.72 10.25
CA ARG A 33 3.93 2.72 9.15
C ARG A 33 3.75 3.97 8.30
N ARG A 34 2.51 4.37 8.06
CA ARG A 34 2.27 5.56 7.27
C ARG A 34 2.85 6.80 7.95
N TYR A 35 2.67 6.90 9.26
CA TYR A 35 3.20 8.04 10.00
C TYR A 35 4.72 8.10 9.94
N ARG A 36 5.37 6.97 9.78
CA ARG A 36 6.81 6.93 9.70
C ARG A 36 7.31 7.12 8.28
N GLY A 37 6.42 7.37 7.35
CA GLY A 37 6.81 7.49 5.95
C GLY A 37 7.13 6.16 5.31
N GLN A 38 6.64 5.08 5.87
CA GLN A 38 6.84 3.75 5.32
C GLN A 38 5.53 3.25 4.75
N GLY A 39 5.63 2.24 3.90
CA GLY A 39 4.43 1.67 3.32
C GLY A 39 4.17 2.19 1.93
N PRO A 40 3.10 1.73 1.31
CA PRO A 40 2.81 2.11 -0.07
C PRO A 40 2.37 3.57 -0.18
N SER A 41 2.45 4.08 -1.39
CA SER A 41 1.93 5.41 -1.67
C SER A 41 0.44 5.45 -1.40
N TYR A 42 -0.04 6.59 -0.97
CA TYR A 42 -1.45 6.71 -0.64
C TYR A 42 -1.98 8.08 -1.01
N PHE A 43 -3.29 8.17 -1.06
CA PHE A 43 -4.00 9.41 -1.33
C PHE A 43 -4.96 9.66 -0.18
N LYS A 44 -5.13 10.91 0.17
CA LYS A 44 -6.10 11.27 1.19
C LYS A 44 -7.25 11.97 0.49
N ILE A 45 -8.38 11.31 0.46
CA ILE A 45 -9.55 11.81 -0.27
C ILE A 45 -10.73 11.84 0.67
N GLY A 46 -11.27 13.03 0.89
CA GLY A 46 -12.45 13.17 1.74
C GLY A 46 -12.23 12.65 3.15
N GLY A 47 -11.02 12.77 3.65
CA GLY A 47 -10.72 12.27 4.98
C GLY A 47 -10.38 10.80 5.05
N LYS A 48 -10.44 10.11 3.93
CA LYS A 48 -10.11 8.69 3.89
C LYS A 48 -8.78 8.47 3.23
N ILE A 49 -8.07 7.46 3.70
CA ILE A 49 -6.80 7.07 3.14
C ILE A 49 -7.04 5.95 2.13
N LYS A 50 -6.55 6.19 0.92
CA LYS A 50 -6.64 5.20 -0.16
C LYS A 50 -5.24 4.87 -0.60
N TYR A 51 -4.82 3.63 -0.44
CA TYR A 51 -3.50 3.22 -0.88
C TYR A 51 -3.51 2.84 -2.34
N ASP A 52 -2.45 3.21 -3.04
CA ASP A 52 -2.28 2.87 -4.44
C ASP A 52 -2.02 1.37 -4.54
N LEU A 53 -2.93 0.65 -5.17
CA LEU A 53 -2.84 -0.80 -5.21
C LEU A 53 -1.61 -1.27 -5.98
N ASP A 54 -1.19 -0.53 -7.00
CA ASP A 54 0.02 -0.90 -7.72
C ASP A 54 1.23 -0.83 -6.81
N ASP A 55 1.29 0.19 -5.95
CA ASP A 55 2.39 0.29 -4.99
C ASP A 55 2.32 -0.81 -3.96
N VAL A 56 1.11 -1.17 -3.53
CA VAL A 56 0.94 -2.27 -2.60
C VAL A 56 1.52 -3.54 -3.20
N LYS A 57 1.19 -3.82 -4.44
CA LYS A 57 1.70 -5.02 -5.10
C LYS A 57 3.20 -4.95 -5.29
N SER A 58 3.72 -3.78 -5.58
CA SER A 58 5.14 -3.61 -5.77
C SER A 58 5.90 -3.89 -4.49
N MET A 59 5.39 -3.41 -3.37
CA MET A 59 6.01 -3.68 -2.08
C MET A 59 5.94 -5.14 -1.72
N GLU A 60 4.83 -5.77 -2.05
CA GLU A 60 4.70 -7.21 -1.80
C GLU A 60 5.73 -7.98 -2.60
N GLN A 61 5.96 -7.57 -3.83
CA GLN A 61 6.97 -8.20 -4.65
C GLN A 61 8.36 -8.02 -4.05
N ASP A 62 8.67 -6.82 -3.60
CA ASP A 62 9.97 -6.54 -3.01
C ASP A 62 10.19 -7.30 -1.73
N SER A 63 9.12 -7.60 -1.03
CA SER A 63 9.20 -8.30 0.24
C SER A 63 9.16 -9.82 0.07
N TYR A 64 8.95 -10.27 -1.14
CA TYR A 64 8.81 -11.69 -1.38
C TYR A 64 10.12 -12.40 -1.09
N ILE A 65 10.03 -13.44 -0.29
CA ILE A 65 11.19 -14.24 0.04
C ILE A 65 10.95 -15.64 -0.49
N SER A 66 11.80 -16.04 -1.40
CA SER A 66 11.72 -17.39 -1.95
C SER A 66 12.50 -18.32 -1.05
N VAL A 67 11.83 -19.31 -0.52
CA VAL A 67 12.49 -20.18 0.44
C VAL A 67 12.65 -21.59 -0.07
N HIS A 68 12.35 -21.80 -1.34
CA HIS A 68 12.41 -23.16 -1.82
C HIS A 68 13.84 -23.65 -1.77
N GLY A 69 14.02 -24.74 -1.15
CA GLY A 69 15.27 -25.45 -1.13
C GLY A 69 16.36 -24.84 -0.31
N THR A 70 16.16 -23.69 0.24
CA THR A 70 17.26 -23.01 0.90
C THR A 70 17.17 -23.02 2.39
N ARG A 71 16.22 -23.68 2.90
CA ARG A 71 16.06 -23.57 4.34
C ARG A 71 16.39 -24.73 5.01
#